data_5f58fdd5fed060923ca7562098ed4243
#
_entry.id   5f58fdd5fed060923ca7562098ed4243
#
_cell.length_a   1.000
_cell.length_b   1.000
_cell.length_c   1.000
_cell.angle_alpha   90.00
_cell.angle_beta   90.00
_cell.angle_gamma   90.00
#
_symmetry.space_group_name_H-M   'P 1'
#
loop_
_entity.id
_entity.type
_entity.pdbx_description
1 polymer ?
#
loop_
_entity_poly.entity_id
_entity_poly.type
_entity_poly.pdbx_seq_one_letter_code
_entity_poly.pdbx_strand_id
1 'polypeptide(L)'
;MLRVGFIGAGRISDLHALEYLQNDRALLAAVCDVDQETAQRRAAAWNVPSNRVFTNHHDLLALPDLDLVEILLPHHLHLPVTLDAFAAGKHVSVQKPMALSLAQAGEMIAAAETAQKALRVYENFIFYPPIVHAKALIEAGEIGDPLTIRIKSNAGFSPTAWHVPLAAWAWRFNQEISGGGPMLFDDGHHKFALAWHFMGLAQEVHAWIGAMELMPGRVLDTPAIVSWKFPNNRFGSLEVVYSPQLQIETSYYAQDDRIEITGTKGVIWINGGHGRLTDAPPVTLARDGQTRNFDDIPTGWEQSFIHATRHLIDALHDNTPPRLTGDEGRTILRSLLAAHHSAHTGRSVRI
;
A
#
# COMPACT_ATOMS: atom_id res chain seq x y z
N MET A 1 -7.66 10.93 -23.33
CA MET A 1 -6.36 10.71 -22.67
C MET A 1 -6.45 11.35 -21.29
N LEU A 2 -6.31 10.57 -20.23
CA LEU A 2 -6.38 11.02 -18.84
C LEU A 2 -5.15 11.87 -18.49
N ARG A 3 -5.34 13.07 -18.00
CA ARG A 3 -4.25 13.99 -17.62
C ARG A 3 -4.07 13.98 -16.10
N VAL A 4 -2.88 13.59 -15.64
CA VAL A 4 -2.60 13.30 -14.25
C VAL A 4 -1.59 14.28 -13.67
N GLY A 5 -1.85 14.78 -12.46
CA GLY A 5 -0.93 15.58 -11.67
C GLY A 5 -0.40 14.80 -10.45
N PHE A 6 0.90 14.87 -10.21
CA PHE A 6 1.48 14.34 -8.98
C PHE A 6 1.65 15.44 -7.94
N ILE A 7 1.13 15.20 -6.74
CA ILE A 7 1.32 16.06 -5.56
C ILE A 7 2.17 15.26 -4.56
N GLY A 8 3.44 15.65 -4.46
CA GLY A 8 4.53 14.89 -3.85
C GLY A 8 5.39 14.17 -4.89
N ALA A 9 6.68 14.51 -4.96
CA ALA A 9 7.64 13.98 -5.91
C ALA A 9 8.80 13.24 -5.21
N GLY A 10 8.53 12.67 -4.03
CA GLY A 10 9.48 11.89 -3.25
C GLY A 10 9.87 10.58 -3.93
N ARG A 11 10.65 9.72 -3.22
CA ARG A 11 11.22 8.51 -3.82
C ARG A 11 10.19 7.55 -4.42
N ILE A 12 9.04 7.37 -3.76
CA ILE A 12 8.00 6.43 -4.21
C ILE A 12 7.34 6.85 -5.53
N SER A 13 7.35 8.14 -5.84
CA SER A 13 6.75 8.66 -7.07
C SER A 13 7.37 8.10 -8.34
N ASP A 14 8.64 7.63 -8.29
CA ASP A 14 9.27 6.95 -9.42
C ASP A 14 8.49 5.69 -9.84
N LEU A 15 8.02 4.91 -8.87
CA LEU A 15 7.26 3.69 -9.16
C LEU A 15 5.84 4.01 -9.60
N HIS A 16 5.21 5.03 -9.05
CA HIS A 16 3.89 5.50 -9.49
C HIS A 16 3.92 6.00 -10.95
N ALA A 17 5.02 6.64 -11.37
CA ALA A 17 5.14 7.19 -12.71
C ALA A 17 5.24 6.10 -13.81
N LEU A 18 5.74 4.91 -13.49
CA LEU A 18 6.12 3.88 -14.49
C LEU A 18 5.03 3.62 -15.53
N GLU A 19 3.78 3.39 -15.08
CA GLU A 19 2.70 3.10 -16.03
C GLU A 19 2.27 4.34 -16.81
N TYR A 20 2.22 5.53 -16.18
CA TYR A 20 1.85 6.76 -16.87
C TYR A 20 2.84 7.16 -17.98
N LEU A 21 4.11 6.76 -17.86
CA LEU A 21 5.15 7.05 -18.85
C LEU A 21 5.09 6.16 -20.11
N GLN A 22 4.36 5.05 -20.04
CA GLN A 22 4.27 4.09 -21.14
C GLN A 22 2.83 3.85 -21.64
N ASN A 23 1.80 4.37 -20.92
CA ASN A 23 0.41 4.15 -21.25
C ASN A 23 -0.10 5.23 -22.21
N ASP A 24 -0.68 4.81 -23.33
CA ASP A 24 -1.19 5.71 -24.36
C ASP A 24 -2.56 6.35 -24.01
N ARG A 25 -3.19 5.89 -22.92
CA ARG A 25 -4.49 6.40 -22.41
C ARG A 25 -4.35 7.42 -21.29
N ALA A 26 -3.14 7.62 -20.76
CA ALA A 26 -2.87 8.55 -19.67
C ALA A 26 -1.57 9.32 -19.90
N LEU A 27 -1.51 10.54 -19.37
CA LEU A 27 -0.35 11.41 -19.46
C LEU A 27 -0.05 12.00 -18.09
N LEU A 28 1.19 11.87 -17.61
CA LEU A 28 1.67 12.64 -16.47
C LEU A 28 1.88 14.10 -16.91
N ALA A 29 0.96 14.97 -16.53
CA ALA A 29 0.80 16.30 -17.10
C ALA A 29 1.33 17.43 -16.20
N ALA A 30 1.45 17.22 -14.88
CA ALA A 30 1.93 18.21 -13.93
C ALA A 30 2.58 17.54 -12.69
N VAL A 31 3.49 18.26 -12.04
CA VAL A 31 4.19 17.83 -10.82
C VAL A 31 4.21 18.97 -9.81
N CYS A 32 3.95 18.65 -8.55
CA CYS A 32 4.09 19.56 -7.42
C CYS A 32 4.90 18.89 -6.30
N ASP A 33 5.89 19.60 -5.77
CA ASP A 33 6.59 19.26 -4.53
C ASP A 33 7.03 20.56 -3.85
N VAL A 34 6.99 20.62 -2.52
CA VAL A 34 7.45 21.79 -1.76
C VAL A 34 8.92 22.11 -2.00
N ASP A 35 9.72 21.07 -2.32
CA ASP A 35 11.09 21.23 -2.78
C ASP A 35 11.13 21.39 -4.30
N GLN A 36 11.37 22.64 -4.74
CA GLN A 36 11.40 23.01 -6.16
C GLN A 36 12.43 22.21 -6.97
N GLU A 37 13.60 21.93 -6.39
CA GLU A 37 14.65 21.16 -7.07
C GLU A 37 14.19 19.71 -7.35
N THR A 38 13.55 19.09 -6.36
CA THR A 38 12.96 17.75 -6.50
C THR A 38 11.86 17.76 -7.56
N ALA A 39 10.94 18.73 -7.53
CA ALA A 39 9.88 18.85 -8.53
C ALA A 39 10.43 19.00 -9.96
N GLN A 40 11.43 19.87 -10.15
CA GLN A 40 12.08 20.09 -11.46
C GLN A 40 12.81 18.85 -11.96
N ARG A 41 13.59 18.20 -11.09
CA ARG A 41 14.33 16.99 -11.44
C ARG A 41 13.39 15.86 -11.88
N ARG A 42 12.26 15.68 -11.18
CA ARG A 42 11.24 14.69 -11.53
C ARG A 42 10.51 15.03 -12.81
N ALA A 43 10.11 16.29 -12.98
CA ALA A 43 9.48 16.76 -14.19
C ALA A 43 10.35 16.51 -15.43
N ALA A 44 11.66 16.79 -15.33
CA ALA A 44 12.61 16.51 -16.41
C ALA A 44 12.72 15.00 -16.71
N ALA A 45 12.77 14.15 -15.68
CA ALA A 45 12.83 12.69 -15.85
C ALA A 45 11.55 12.11 -16.47
N TRP A 46 10.39 12.76 -16.26
CA TRP A 46 9.09 12.30 -16.73
C TRP A 46 8.55 13.09 -17.94
N ASN A 47 9.37 13.94 -18.57
CA ASN A 47 9.01 14.77 -19.70
C ASN A 47 7.81 15.72 -19.42
N VAL A 48 7.64 16.15 -18.17
CA VAL A 48 6.64 17.16 -17.82
C VAL A 48 7.19 18.56 -18.14
N PRO A 49 6.44 19.41 -18.87
CA PRO A 49 6.89 20.75 -19.23
C PRO A 49 7.19 21.62 -18.00
N SER A 50 8.23 22.45 -18.07
CA SER A 50 8.68 23.28 -16.94
C SER A 50 7.63 24.27 -16.43
N ASN A 51 6.73 24.74 -17.27
CA ASN A 51 5.59 25.57 -16.89
C ASN A 51 4.45 24.81 -16.20
N ARG A 52 4.61 23.50 -15.97
CA ARG A 52 3.66 22.64 -15.25
C ARG A 52 4.31 22.02 -14.00
N VAL A 53 5.34 22.67 -13.47
CA VAL A 53 6.05 22.33 -12.24
C VAL A 53 5.72 23.35 -11.16
N PHE A 54 5.19 22.90 -10.03
CA PHE A 54 4.65 23.75 -8.98
C PHE A 54 5.28 23.42 -7.62
N THR A 55 5.27 24.40 -6.71
CA THR A 55 5.63 24.20 -5.29
C THR A 55 4.42 24.31 -4.36
N ASN A 56 3.29 24.76 -4.89
CA ASN A 56 2.01 24.82 -4.19
C ASN A 56 0.99 23.96 -4.94
N HIS A 57 0.36 23.02 -4.25
CA HIS A 57 -0.63 22.12 -4.86
C HIS A 57 -1.89 22.84 -5.36
N HIS A 58 -2.27 23.98 -4.78
CA HIS A 58 -3.40 24.76 -5.28
C HIS A 58 -3.16 25.30 -6.71
N ASP A 59 -1.91 25.66 -7.05
CA ASP A 59 -1.56 26.11 -8.41
C ASP A 59 -1.66 24.95 -9.41
N LEU A 60 -1.26 23.74 -9.00
CA LEU A 60 -1.46 22.53 -9.81
C LEU A 60 -2.94 22.19 -9.97
N LEU A 61 -3.73 22.26 -8.89
CA LEU A 61 -5.16 21.95 -8.90
C LEU A 61 -5.96 22.96 -9.74
N ALA A 62 -5.50 24.21 -9.88
CA ALA A 62 -6.10 25.23 -10.71
C ALA A 62 -6.00 24.95 -12.23
N LEU A 63 -5.22 23.95 -12.65
CA LEU A 63 -5.12 23.58 -14.05
C LEU A 63 -6.46 22.99 -14.54
N PRO A 64 -7.14 23.62 -15.52
CA PRO A 64 -8.48 23.20 -15.94
C PRO A 64 -8.48 21.87 -16.70
N ASP A 65 -7.36 21.51 -17.29
CA ASP A 65 -7.18 20.33 -18.13
C ASP A 65 -6.68 19.11 -17.35
N LEU A 66 -6.61 19.16 -16.02
CA LEU A 66 -6.23 18.04 -15.18
C LEU A 66 -7.48 17.21 -14.79
N ASP A 67 -7.40 15.89 -14.90
CA ASP A 67 -8.50 14.97 -14.60
C ASP A 67 -8.34 14.29 -13.23
N LEU A 68 -7.11 13.89 -12.91
CA LEU A 68 -6.76 13.07 -11.75
C LEU A 68 -5.54 13.64 -11.04
N VAL A 69 -5.49 13.54 -9.73
CA VAL A 69 -4.26 13.72 -8.96
C VAL A 69 -3.88 12.48 -8.17
N GLU A 70 -2.58 12.17 -8.17
CA GLU A 70 -1.95 11.23 -7.25
C GLU A 70 -1.37 12.01 -6.06
N ILE A 71 -1.82 11.71 -4.85
CA ILE A 71 -1.37 12.35 -3.60
C ILE A 71 -0.36 11.43 -2.92
N LEU A 72 0.92 11.82 -2.96
CA LEU A 72 2.07 11.03 -2.51
C LEU A 72 2.80 11.75 -1.36
N LEU A 73 2.06 12.12 -0.34
CA LEU A 73 2.47 12.98 0.76
C LEU A 73 2.60 12.21 2.09
N PRO A 74 3.16 12.82 3.15
CA PRO A 74 3.01 12.33 4.51
C PRO A 74 1.53 12.26 4.93
N HIS A 75 1.18 11.28 5.75
CA HIS A 75 -0.21 10.85 6.02
C HIS A 75 -1.12 11.98 6.53
N HIS A 76 -0.62 12.90 7.37
CA HIS A 76 -1.43 14.02 7.90
C HIS A 76 -1.90 15.01 6.83
N LEU A 77 -1.26 15.01 5.64
CA LEU A 77 -1.63 15.85 4.51
C LEU A 77 -2.64 15.18 3.56
N HIS A 78 -2.92 13.90 3.75
CA HIS A 78 -3.84 13.17 2.86
C HIS A 78 -5.24 13.79 2.88
N LEU A 79 -5.82 14.03 4.07
CA LEU A 79 -7.15 14.63 4.17
C LEU A 79 -7.20 16.02 3.53
N PRO A 80 -6.44 17.04 3.99
CA PRO A 80 -6.61 18.41 3.46
C PRO A 80 -6.39 18.48 1.96
N VAL A 81 -5.34 17.83 1.42
CA VAL A 81 -5.06 17.89 -0.02
C VAL A 81 -6.09 17.12 -0.84
N THR A 82 -6.68 16.05 -0.30
CA THR A 82 -7.79 15.33 -0.95
C THR A 82 -9.05 16.19 -1.04
N LEU A 83 -9.38 16.94 0.02
CA LEU A 83 -10.53 17.85 0.01
C LEU A 83 -10.33 18.98 -1.01
N ASP A 84 -9.14 19.57 -1.07
CA ASP A 84 -8.78 20.59 -2.07
C ASP A 84 -8.90 20.06 -3.51
N ALA A 85 -8.46 18.81 -3.74
CA ALA A 85 -8.55 18.17 -5.04
C ALA A 85 -10.01 17.94 -5.48
N PHE A 86 -10.88 17.49 -4.57
CA PHE A 86 -12.31 17.34 -4.86
C PHE A 86 -13.00 18.69 -5.07
N ALA A 87 -12.66 19.72 -4.30
CA ALA A 87 -13.16 21.08 -4.52
C ALA A 87 -12.76 21.63 -5.89
N ALA A 88 -11.58 21.23 -6.41
CA ALA A 88 -11.12 21.53 -7.76
C ALA A 88 -11.69 20.60 -8.85
N GLY A 89 -12.59 19.67 -8.50
CA GLY A 89 -13.27 18.77 -9.44
C GLY A 89 -12.39 17.65 -10.00
N LYS A 90 -11.32 17.26 -9.31
CA LYS A 90 -10.40 16.21 -9.76
C LYS A 90 -10.76 14.84 -9.16
N HIS A 91 -10.49 13.75 -9.90
CA HIS A 91 -10.40 12.42 -9.31
C HIS A 91 -9.17 12.33 -8.40
N VAL A 92 -9.20 11.47 -7.39
CA VAL A 92 -8.11 11.33 -6.42
C VAL A 92 -7.66 9.89 -6.28
N SER A 93 -6.34 9.68 -6.39
CA SER A 93 -5.64 8.49 -5.93
C SER A 93 -4.71 8.91 -4.79
N VAL A 94 -5.01 8.52 -3.56
CA VAL A 94 -4.24 8.88 -2.36
C VAL A 94 -3.42 7.70 -1.87
N GLN A 95 -2.18 7.97 -1.44
CA GLN A 95 -1.29 6.94 -0.86
C GLN A 95 -1.88 6.36 0.44
N LYS A 96 -1.52 5.12 0.69
CA LYS A 96 -1.88 4.42 1.95
C LYS A 96 -0.95 4.86 3.12
N PRO A 97 -1.41 4.75 4.36
CA PRO A 97 -2.80 4.67 4.82
C PRO A 97 -3.58 5.92 4.38
N MET A 98 -4.86 5.75 4.04
CA MET A 98 -5.63 6.87 3.45
C MET A 98 -5.78 8.08 4.38
N ALA A 99 -5.78 7.84 5.70
CA ALA A 99 -6.01 8.87 6.72
C ALA A 99 -5.47 8.42 8.07
N LEU A 100 -5.43 9.33 9.06
CA LEU A 100 -5.00 9.05 10.43
C LEU A 100 -6.14 8.54 11.33
N SER A 101 -7.40 8.69 10.91
CA SER A 101 -8.58 8.27 11.66
C SER A 101 -9.73 7.88 10.75
N LEU A 102 -10.70 7.15 11.31
CA LEU A 102 -11.94 6.80 10.59
C LEU A 102 -12.82 8.01 10.29
N ALA A 103 -12.76 9.05 11.12
CA ALA A 103 -13.47 10.31 10.88
C ALA A 103 -12.91 10.99 9.62
N GLN A 104 -11.58 11.17 9.54
CA GLN A 104 -10.92 11.72 8.36
C GLN A 104 -11.21 10.90 7.09
N ALA A 105 -11.18 9.56 7.17
CA ALA A 105 -11.53 8.71 6.06
C ALA A 105 -12.99 8.92 5.63
N GLY A 106 -13.91 9.11 6.58
CA GLY A 106 -15.31 9.44 6.30
C GLY A 106 -15.48 10.79 5.60
N GLU A 107 -14.74 11.81 6.00
CA GLU A 107 -14.74 13.14 5.36
C GLU A 107 -14.26 13.06 3.90
N MET A 108 -13.19 12.30 3.63
CA MET A 108 -12.68 12.09 2.27
C MET A 108 -13.71 11.39 1.37
N ILE A 109 -14.40 10.37 1.90
CA ILE A 109 -15.44 9.63 1.17
C ILE A 109 -16.63 10.55 0.86
N ALA A 110 -17.14 11.29 1.85
CA ALA A 110 -18.25 12.23 1.67
C ALA A 110 -17.92 13.34 0.66
N ALA A 111 -16.67 13.84 0.67
CA ALA A 111 -16.21 14.82 -0.31
C ALA A 111 -16.15 14.23 -1.74
N ALA A 112 -15.71 12.99 -1.91
CA ALA A 112 -15.71 12.30 -3.19
C ALA A 112 -17.13 12.13 -3.76
N GLU A 113 -18.09 11.70 -2.90
CA GLU A 113 -19.50 11.58 -3.26
C GLU A 113 -20.11 12.93 -3.68
N THR A 114 -19.85 13.99 -2.91
CA THR A 114 -20.31 15.34 -3.21
C THR A 114 -19.76 15.86 -4.52
N ALA A 115 -18.48 15.63 -4.80
CA ALA A 115 -17.80 16.03 -6.03
C ALA A 115 -18.14 15.12 -7.22
N GLN A 116 -18.80 13.98 -7.00
CA GLN A 116 -19.03 12.94 -8.00
C GLN A 116 -17.75 12.49 -8.69
N LYS A 117 -16.67 12.31 -7.90
CA LYS A 117 -15.35 11.92 -8.37
C LYS A 117 -14.90 10.63 -7.69
N ALA A 118 -14.07 9.88 -8.38
CA ALA A 118 -13.47 8.67 -7.81
C ALA A 118 -12.47 9.03 -6.71
N LEU A 119 -12.57 8.33 -5.57
CA LEU A 119 -11.55 8.24 -4.53
C LEU A 119 -11.00 6.82 -4.54
N ARG A 120 -9.70 6.70 -4.77
CA ARG A 120 -8.97 5.44 -4.65
C ARG A 120 -7.88 5.57 -3.60
N VAL A 121 -7.71 4.54 -2.78
CA VAL A 121 -6.55 4.38 -1.91
C VAL A 121 -5.49 3.55 -2.65
N TYR A 122 -4.27 4.07 -2.74
CA TYR A 122 -3.22 3.40 -3.50
C TYR A 122 -2.56 2.30 -2.66
N GLU A 123 -3.05 1.08 -2.80
CA GLU A 123 -2.48 -0.13 -2.23
C GLU A 123 -2.04 -1.05 -3.38
N ASN A 124 -0.74 -1.20 -3.57
CA ASN A 124 -0.16 -1.89 -4.72
C ASN A 124 -0.08 -3.41 -4.54
N PHE A 125 0.04 -3.92 -3.29
CA PHE A 125 0.31 -5.35 -3.08
C PHE A 125 -0.79 -6.29 -3.59
N ILE A 126 -2.06 -5.87 -3.57
CA ILE A 126 -3.14 -6.70 -4.15
C ILE A 126 -3.02 -6.84 -5.68
N PHE A 127 -2.17 -6.04 -6.33
CA PHE A 127 -1.85 -6.11 -7.76
C PHE A 127 -0.49 -6.75 -8.04
N TYR A 128 0.23 -7.18 -7.00
CA TYR A 128 1.50 -7.87 -7.14
C TYR A 128 1.28 -9.23 -7.81
N PRO A 129 2.03 -9.59 -8.90
CA PRO A 129 1.71 -10.77 -9.70
C PRO A 129 1.57 -12.08 -8.90
N PRO A 130 2.44 -12.40 -7.92
CA PRO A 130 2.24 -13.59 -7.09
C PRO A 130 0.93 -13.57 -6.28
N ILE A 131 0.50 -12.39 -5.79
CA ILE A 131 -0.76 -12.23 -5.06
C ILE A 131 -1.95 -12.43 -6.00
N VAL A 132 -1.91 -11.84 -7.19
CA VAL A 132 -2.96 -11.99 -8.21
C VAL A 132 -3.09 -13.46 -8.62
N HIS A 133 -1.96 -14.14 -8.86
CA HIS A 133 -1.95 -15.56 -9.23
C HIS A 133 -2.53 -16.45 -8.11
N ALA A 134 -2.08 -16.24 -6.88
CA ALA A 134 -2.59 -16.99 -5.72
C ALA A 134 -4.10 -16.77 -5.53
N LYS A 135 -4.57 -15.54 -5.71
CA LYS A 135 -6.00 -15.21 -5.62
C LYS A 135 -6.81 -15.96 -6.67
N ALA A 136 -6.32 -16.01 -7.91
CA ALA A 136 -6.97 -16.77 -8.99
C ALA A 136 -7.04 -18.29 -8.68
N LEU A 137 -5.99 -18.87 -8.13
CA LEU A 137 -6.00 -20.28 -7.70
C LEU A 137 -7.02 -20.53 -6.58
N ILE A 138 -7.15 -19.61 -5.62
CA ILE A 138 -8.15 -19.72 -4.55
C ILE A 138 -9.58 -19.61 -5.12
N GLU A 139 -9.83 -18.65 -6.00
CA GLU A 139 -11.13 -18.46 -6.66
C GLU A 139 -11.51 -19.64 -7.58
N ALA A 140 -10.51 -20.32 -8.15
CA ALA A 140 -10.71 -21.58 -8.89
C ALA A 140 -10.98 -22.79 -7.97
N GLY A 141 -10.96 -22.61 -6.63
CA GLY A 141 -11.24 -23.65 -5.66
C GLY A 141 -10.09 -24.63 -5.42
N GLU A 142 -8.86 -24.27 -5.82
CA GLU A 142 -7.69 -25.15 -5.71
C GLU A 142 -7.36 -25.54 -4.26
N ILE A 143 -7.65 -24.69 -3.28
CA ILE A 143 -7.48 -25.02 -1.85
C ILE A 143 -8.82 -25.24 -1.13
N GLY A 144 -9.95 -25.23 -1.84
CA GLY A 144 -11.28 -25.21 -1.23
C GLY A 144 -11.55 -23.89 -0.49
N ASP A 145 -12.32 -23.94 0.60
CA ASP A 145 -12.64 -22.74 1.40
C ASP A 145 -11.42 -22.36 2.26
N PRO A 146 -10.93 -21.12 2.18
CA PRO A 146 -9.84 -20.64 3.05
C PRO A 146 -10.24 -20.70 4.53
N LEU A 147 -9.37 -21.29 5.36
CA LEU A 147 -9.58 -21.45 6.81
C LEU A 147 -8.68 -20.49 7.60
N THR A 148 -7.39 -20.43 7.23
CA THR A 148 -6.42 -19.58 7.91
C THR A 148 -5.53 -18.82 6.94
N ILE A 149 -5.06 -17.64 7.38
CA ILE A 149 -3.98 -16.89 6.73
C ILE A 149 -2.88 -16.58 7.74
N ARG A 150 -1.64 -16.80 7.36
CA ARG A 150 -0.45 -16.37 8.10
C ARG A 150 0.39 -15.46 7.24
N ILE A 151 0.72 -14.30 7.75
CA ILE A 151 1.59 -13.32 7.08
C ILE A 151 2.79 -13.08 7.96
N LYS A 152 3.98 -13.19 7.40
CA LYS A 152 5.23 -12.85 8.07
C LYS A 152 5.99 -11.84 7.26
N SER A 153 6.35 -10.73 7.90
CA SER A 153 7.14 -9.65 7.31
C SER A 153 8.45 -9.51 8.09
N ASN A 154 9.54 -9.81 7.43
CA ASN A 154 10.88 -9.63 7.97
C ASN A 154 11.53 -8.43 7.29
N ALA A 155 11.91 -7.42 8.06
CA ALA A 155 12.67 -6.30 7.58
C ALA A 155 14.10 -6.35 8.12
N GLY A 156 15.06 -5.82 7.36
CA GLY A 156 16.44 -5.92 7.70
C GLY A 156 17.31 -4.91 6.95
N PHE A 157 18.41 -5.39 6.42
CA PHE A 157 19.44 -4.62 5.75
C PHE A 157 19.70 -5.17 4.35
N SER A 158 20.03 -4.30 3.41
CA SER A 158 20.56 -4.69 2.10
C SER A 158 21.56 -3.64 1.59
N PRO A 159 22.71 -4.06 1.08
CA PRO A 159 23.68 -3.12 0.49
C PRO A 159 23.21 -2.56 -0.86
N THR A 160 22.23 -3.20 -1.50
CA THR A 160 21.67 -2.84 -2.81
C THR A 160 20.31 -2.15 -2.71
N ALA A 161 19.78 -1.97 -1.49
CA ALA A 161 18.51 -1.29 -1.27
C ALA A 161 18.55 0.18 -1.71
N TRP A 162 17.39 0.73 -2.00
CA TRP A 162 17.24 2.16 -2.23
C TRP A 162 17.84 3.00 -1.10
N HIS A 163 18.65 3.97 -1.47
CA HIS A 163 19.04 5.00 -0.54
C HIS A 163 17.90 6.00 -0.37
N VAL A 164 17.33 6.06 0.83
CA VAL A 164 16.34 7.06 1.23
C VAL A 164 17.00 7.97 2.28
N PRO A 165 17.17 9.27 1.99
CA PRO A 165 17.73 10.21 2.97
C PRO A 165 16.89 10.21 4.25
N LEU A 166 17.55 10.26 5.42
CA LEU A 166 16.86 10.25 6.71
C LEU A 166 15.80 11.37 6.83
N ALA A 167 16.08 12.54 6.28
CA ALA A 167 15.13 13.66 6.26
C ALA A 167 13.81 13.32 5.55
N ALA A 168 13.87 12.56 4.46
CA ALA A 168 12.69 12.13 3.72
C ALA A 168 11.89 11.00 4.43
N TRP A 169 12.51 10.34 5.40
CA TRP A 169 11.91 9.23 6.14
C TRP A 169 11.53 9.58 7.58
N ALA A 170 12.17 10.63 8.15
CA ALA A 170 12.08 10.97 9.58
C ALA A 170 10.65 11.28 10.07
N TRP A 171 9.76 11.76 9.22
CA TRP A 171 8.37 12.07 9.57
C TRP A 171 7.59 10.82 10.07
N ARG A 172 8.00 9.61 9.65
CA ARG A 172 7.36 8.35 10.08
C ARG A 172 7.53 8.04 11.56
N PHE A 173 8.52 8.64 12.21
CA PHE A 173 8.73 8.51 13.66
C PHE A 173 7.91 9.51 14.48
N ASN A 174 7.24 10.46 13.83
CA ASN A 174 6.33 11.36 14.51
C ASN A 174 4.89 10.84 14.36
N GLN A 175 4.32 10.32 15.46
CA GLN A 175 2.98 9.70 15.44
C GLN A 175 1.85 10.68 15.08
N GLU A 176 1.99 11.98 15.37
CA GLU A 176 1.00 13.00 14.95
C GLU A 176 0.95 13.17 13.43
N ILE A 177 2.08 12.95 12.76
CA ILE A 177 2.22 13.07 11.30
C ILE A 177 1.88 11.75 10.62
N SER A 178 2.39 10.65 11.16
CA SER A 178 2.28 9.33 10.54
C SER A 178 1.05 8.53 10.98
N GLY A 179 0.47 8.83 12.14
CA GLY A 179 -0.65 8.08 12.74
C GLY A 179 -0.23 6.85 13.54
N GLY A 180 1.02 6.42 13.43
CA GLY A 180 1.57 5.26 14.11
C GLY A 180 3.05 5.10 13.84
N GLY A 181 3.59 3.89 13.97
CA GLY A 181 4.99 3.59 13.71
C GLY A 181 5.28 3.23 12.26
N PRO A 182 6.55 3.22 11.86
CA PRO A 182 6.95 2.95 10.48
C PRO A 182 6.79 1.49 10.05
N MET A 183 6.77 0.53 10.99
CA MET A 183 6.77 -0.90 10.66
C MET A 183 5.37 -1.49 10.59
N LEU A 184 4.56 -1.39 11.66
CA LEU A 184 3.22 -1.97 11.66
C LEU A 184 2.18 -1.02 11.07
N PHE A 185 2.23 0.28 11.38
CA PHE A 185 1.21 1.22 10.90
C PHE A 185 1.42 1.60 9.44
N ASP A 186 2.62 2.03 9.05
CA ASP A 186 2.89 2.46 7.67
C ASP A 186 3.07 1.26 6.74
N ASP A 187 4.11 0.43 6.94
CA ASP A 187 4.37 -0.72 6.08
C ASP A 187 3.36 -1.86 6.28
N GLY A 188 3.01 -2.14 7.53
CA GLY A 188 2.04 -3.18 7.88
C GLY A 188 0.66 -2.97 7.26
N HIS A 189 0.29 -1.76 6.85
CA HIS A 189 -0.95 -1.50 6.10
C HIS A 189 -1.11 -2.45 4.92
N HIS A 190 -0.04 -2.72 4.17
CA HIS A 190 -0.04 -3.69 3.07
C HIS A 190 -0.50 -5.08 3.53
N LYS A 191 -0.09 -5.51 4.71
CA LYS A 191 -0.40 -6.84 5.27
C LYS A 191 -1.86 -6.91 5.74
N PHE A 192 -2.38 -5.81 6.30
CA PHE A 192 -3.82 -5.69 6.61
C PHE A 192 -4.66 -5.71 5.33
N ALA A 193 -4.21 -5.05 4.27
CA ALA A 193 -4.86 -5.09 2.97
C ALA A 193 -4.85 -6.50 2.36
N LEU A 194 -3.75 -7.24 2.47
CA LEU A 194 -3.66 -8.63 2.01
C LEU A 194 -4.55 -9.57 2.82
N ALA A 195 -4.60 -9.43 4.15
CA ALA A 195 -5.52 -10.20 4.99
C ALA A 195 -6.98 -9.95 4.60
N TRP A 196 -7.36 -8.68 4.41
CA TRP A 196 -8.68 -8.30 3.88
C TRP A 196 -8.94 -8.88 2.47
N HIS A 197 -7.97 -8.79 1.59
CA HIS A 197 -8.09 -9.25 0.19
C HIS A 197 -8.37 -10.75 0.08
N PHE A 198 -7.75 -11.58 0.93
CA PHE A 198 -7.93 -13.03 0.92
C PHE A 198 -9.06 -13.52 1.81
N MET A 199 -9.26 -12.89 2.97
CA MET A 199 -10.17 -13.40 4.01
C MET A 199 -11.44 -12.55 4.21
N GLY A 200 -11.48 -11.34 3.62
CA GLY A 200 -12.56 -10.38 3.85
C GLY A 200 -12.40 -9.59 5.14
N LEU A 201 -13.48 -8.93 5.59
CA LEU A 201 -13.48 -8.13 6.80
C LEU A 201 -13.31 -8.99 8.05
N ALA A 202 -12.32 -8.67 8.89
CA ALA A 202 -12.17 -9.27 10.20
C ALA A 202 -13.27 -8.76 11.16
N GLN A 203 -13.70 -9.62 12.10
CA GLN A 203 -14.69 -9.29 13.13
C GLN A 203 -14.04 -8.83 14.43
N GLU A 204 -12.83 -9.30 14.68
CA GLU A 204 -12.10 -9.05 15.93
C GLU A 204 -10.60 -9.11 15.66
N VAL A 205 -9.84 -8.26 16.35
CA VAL A 205 -8.38 -8.24 16.30
C VAL A 205 -7.80 -8.20 17.71
N HIS A 206 -6.68 -8.92 17.90
CA HIS A 206 -5.82 -8.80 19.06
C HIS A 206 -4.37 -8.56 18.59
N ALA A 207 -3.64 -7.67 19.29
CA ALA A 207 -2.28 -7.32 18.89
C ALA A 207 -1.35 -7.11 20.08
N TRP A 208 -0.08 -7.45 19.89
CA TRP A 208 1.07 -7.01 20.69
C TRP A 208 2.01 -6.24 19.79
N ILE A 209 2.38 -5.04 20.19
CA ILE A 209 3.29 -4.17 19.44
C ILE A 209 4.43 -3.79 20.36
N GLY A 210 5.63 -4.24 20.02
CA GLY A 210 6.86 -3.88 20.72
C GLY A 210 7.35 -2.50 20.32
N ALA A 211 8.44 -2.08 20.97
CA ALA A 211 9.14 -0.85 20.67
C ALA A 211 10.63 -1.14 20.60
N MET A 212 11.24 -0.92 19.45
CA MET A 212 12.69 -1.11 19.26
C MET A 212 13.34 0.22 18.87
N GLU A 213 14.26 0.68 19.67
CA GLU A 213 15.03 1.88 19.35
C GLU A 213 16.03 1.55 18.24
N LEU A 214 15.87 2.17 17.07
CA LEU A 214 16.78 2.04 15.93
C LEU A 214 18.00 2.95 16.08
N MET A 215 17.77 4.16 16.57
CA MET A 215 18.77 5.18 16.92
C MET A 215 18.15 6.16 17.93
N PRO A 216 18.92 6.97 18.65
CA PRO A 216 18.41 7.86 19.70
C PRO A 216 17.16 8.63 19.28
N GLY A 217 16.04 8.39 19.99
CA GLY A 217 14.76 9.03 19.74
C GLY A 217 14.00 8.55 18.48
N ARG A 218 14.44 7.45 17.85
CA ARG A 218 13.77 6.85 16.68
C ARG A 218 13.37 5.42 17.00
N VAL A 219 12.12 5.23 17.31
CA VAL A 219 11.56 3.94 17.75
C VAL A 219 10.73 3.32 16.64
N LEU A 220 10.99 2.04 16.35
CA LEU A 220 10.21 1.20 15.47
C LEU A 220 9.12 0.46 16.28
N ASP A 221 7.93 0.34 15.74
CA ASP A 221 6.79 -0.42 16.28
C ASP A 221 6.93 -1.92 15.93
N THR A 222 8.01 -2.53 16.45
CA THR A 222 8.41 -3.93 16.17
C THR A 222 9.19 -4.50 17.38
N PRO A 223 9.22 -5.84 17.62
CA PRO A 223 8.42 -6.84 16.91
C PRO A 223 6.92 -6.68 17.19
N ALA A 224 6.09 -7.06 16.22
CA ALA A 224 4.65 -6.99 16.40
C ALA A 224 3.98 -8.30 15.97
N ILE A 225 2.92 -8.67 16.70
CA ILE A 225 2.06 -9.80 16.37
C ILE A 225 0.62 -9.30 16.38
N VAL A 226 -0.10 -9.60 15.30
CA VAL A 226 -1.54 -9.34 15.17
C VAL A 226 -2.25 -10.64 14.91
N SER A 227 -3.38 -10.86 15.58
CA SER A 227 -4.27 -11.99 15.33
C SER A 227 -5.66 -11.50 14.93
N TRP A 228 -6.21 -12.07 13.88
CA TRP A 228 -7.55 -11.75 13.39
C TRP A 228 -8.51 -12.91 13.54
N LYS A 229 -9.77 -12.59 13.85
CA LYS A 229 -10.89 -13.50 13.73
C LYS A 229 -11.80 -13.02 12.59
N PHE A 230 -12.00 -13.87 11.61
CA PHE A 230 -12.90 -13.64 10.49
C PHE A 230 -14.22 -14.39 10.68
N PRO A 231 -15.28 -14.09 9.90
CA PRO A 231 -16.52 -14.88 9.90
C PRO A 231 -16.26 -16.38 9.64
N ASN A 232 -17.19 -17.24 10.06
CA ASN A 232 -17.17 -18.68 9.81
C ASN A 232 -15.95 -19.42 10.42
N ASN A 233 -15.53 -19.02 11.63
CA ASN A 233 -14.40 -19.62 12.36
C ASN A 233 -13.09 -19.63 11.57
N ARG A 234 -12.84 -18.60 10.77
CA ARG A 234 -11.59 -18.40 10.07
C ARG A 234 -10.67 -17.47 10.89
N PHE A 235 -9.38 -17.70 10.82
CA PHE A 235 -8.41 -16.97 11.62
C PHE A 235 -7.24 -16.49 10.77
N GLY A 236 -6.51 -15.49 11.28
CA GLY A 236 -5.28 -15.04 10.67
C GLY A 236 -4.29 -14.51 11.68
N SER A 237 -3.03 -14.45 11.25
CA SER A 237 -1.96 -13.82 12.02
C SER A 237 -1.01 -13.04 11.11
N LEU A 238 -0.44 -11.99 11.69
CA LEU A 238 0.65 -11.21 11.09
C LEU A 238 1.78 -11.12 12.12
N GLU A 239 3.00 -11.39 11.68
CA GLU A 239 4.22 -11.09 12.42
C GLU A 239 5.02 -10.05 11.63
N VAL A 240 5.45 -8.97 12.30
CA VAL A 240 6.34 -7.94 11.75
C VAL A 240 7.59 -7.88 12.61
N VAL A 241 8.72 -8.12 11.99
CA VAL A 241 10.02 -8.14 12.69
C VAL A 241 11.04 -7.32 11.90
N TYR A 242 11.76 -6.44 12.61
CA TYR A 242 12.97 -5.81 12.08
C TYR A 242 14.20 -6.40 12.75
N SER A 243 15.17 -6.79 11.95
CA SER A 243 16.48 -7.27 12.43
C SER A 243 17.58 -6.55 11.67
N PRO A 244 18.37 -5.68 12.34
CA PRO A 244 19.37 -4.83 11.68
C PRO A 244 20.51 -5.60 11.01
N GLN A 245 20.70 -6.86 11.35
CA GLN A 245 21.75 -7.71 10.78
C GLN A 245 21.20 -8.75 9.78
N LEU A 246 19.89 -8.81 9.59
CA LEU A 246 19.28 -9.70 8.62
C LEU A 246 19.47 -9.16 7.22
N GLN A 247 20.32 -9.81 6.42
CA GLN A 247 20.55 -9.41 5.05
C GLN A 247 19.43 -9.93 4.14
N ILE A 248 18.84 -9.02 3.37
CA ILE A 248 17.74 -9.30 2.43
C ILE A 248 18.16 -8.82 1.05
N GLU A 249 18.03 -9.69 0.05
CA GLU A 249 18.30 -9.32 -1.34
C GLU A 249 17.16 -8.45 -1.88
N THR A 250 17.48 -7.22 -2.31
CA THR A 250 16.50 -6.28 -2.89
C THR A 250 17.19 -5.13 -3.61
N SER A 251 16.49 -4.54 -4.57
CA SER A 251 16.80 -3.21 -5.14
C SER A 251 15.94 -2.10 -4.55
N TYR A 252 15.03 -2.42 -3.62
CA TYR A 252 14.04 -1.51 -3.02
C TYR A 252 14.22 -1.42 -1.49
N TYR A 253 13.20 -1.79 -0.73
CA TYR A 253 13.30 -1.85 0.73
C TYR A 253 13.73 -3.25 1.17
N ALA A 254 14.63 -3.31 2.17
CA ALA A 254 15.15 -4.58 2.70
C ALA A 254 14.07 -5.29 3.53
N GLN A 255 13.12 -5.93 2.85
CA GLN A 255 11.99 -6.61 3.45
C GLN A 255 11.58 -7.82 2.61
N ASP A 256 11.30 -8.94 3.31
CA ASP A 256 10.79 -10.20 2.76
C ASP A 256 9.44 -10.52 3.38
N ASP A 257 8.44 -10.75 2.55
CA ASP A 257 7.10 -11.11 2.97
C ASP A 257 6.79 -12.56 2.60
N ARG A 258 6.17 -13.28 3.54
CA ARG A 258 5.70 -14.64 3.33
C ARG A 258 4.26 -14.78 3.76
N ILE A 259 3.45 -15.36 2.91
CA ILE A 259 2.03 -15.59 3.16
C ILE A 259 1.75 -17.07 2.97
N GLU A 260 1.06 -17.65 3.96
CA GLU A 260 0.51 -19.01 3.90
C GLU A 260 -1.00 -18.92 4.03
N ILE A 261 -1.73 -19.55 3.11
CA ILE A 261 -3.18 -19.64 3.17
C ILE A 261 -3.55 -21.12 3.14
N THR A 262 -4.11 -21.60 4.24
CA THR A 262 -4.61 -22.97 4.36
C THR A 262 -6.11 -23.01 4.13
N GLY A 263 -6.54 -23.84 3.20
CA GLY A 263 -7.94 -24.11 2.92
C GLY A 263 -8.33 -25.55 3.25
N THR A 264 -9.57 -25.90 2.95
CA THR A 264 -10.14 -27.23 3.25
C THR A 264 -9.57 -28.36 2.38
N LYS A 265 -8.85 -28.02 1.27
CA LYS A 265 -8.33 -29.01 0.31
C LYS A 265 -6.85 -28.85 0.00
N GLY A 266 -6.23 -27.76 0.44
CA GLY A 266 -4.84 -27.50 0.11
C GLY A 266 -4.28 -26.27 0.81
N VAL A 267 -3.01 -25.97 0.51
CA VAL A 267 -2.28 -24.83 1.07
C VAL A 267 -1.59 -24.09 -0.06
N ILE A 268 -1.61 -22.77 -0.02
CA ILE A 268 -0.83 -21.89 -0.89
C ILE A 268 0.21 -21.13 -0.06
N TRP A 269 1.45 -21.11 -0.52
CA TRP A 269 2.50 -20.23 -0.04
C TRP A 269 2.81 -19.19 -1.11
N ILE A 270 2.94 -17.92 -0.69
CA ILE A 270 3.35 -16.78 -1.52
C ILE A 270 4.59 -16.20 -0.90
N ASN A 271 5.64 -16.03 -1.68
CA ASN A 271 6.95 -15.56 -1.23
C ASN A 271 7.35 -14.29 -1.96
N GLY A 272 8.12 -13.43 -1.28
CA GLY A 272 8.64 -12.19 -1.83
C GLY A 272 7.73 -10.99 -1.56
N GLY A 273 8.10 -9.88 -2.15
CA GLY A 273 7.47 -8.58 -1.97
C GLY A 273 8.46 -7.50 -2.41
N HIS A 274 9.01 -6.73 -1.47
CA HIS A 274 10.07 -5.77 -1.75
C HIS A 274 11.43 -6.44 -2.04
N GLY A 275 11.70 -7.58 -1.38
CA GLY A 275 12.92 -8.34 -1.46
C GLY A 275 12.68 -9.81 -1.14
N ARG A 276 13.76 -10.56 -0.98
CA ARG A 276 13.71 -12.00 -0.69
C ARG A 276 14.86 -12.44 0.24
N LEU A 277 14.53 -13.39 1.12
CA LEU A 277 15.48 -14.08 1.98
C LEU A 277 15.96 -15.43 1.40
N THR A 278 15.17 -16.02 0.51
CA THR A 278 15.43 -17.34 -0.06
C THR A 278 14.99 -17.39 -1.52
N ASP A 279 15.49 -18.40 -2.25
CA ASP A 279 15.10 -18.70 -3.64
C ASP A 279 13.82 -19.54 -3.72
N ALA A 280 12.89 -19.38 -2.76
CA ALA A 280 11.61 -20.08 -2.81
C ALA A 280 10.79 -19.59 -4.02
N PRO A 281 10.01 -20.50 -4.67
CA PRO A 281 9.10 -20.15 -5.75
C PRO A 281 8.17 -18.99 -5.35
N PRO A 282 7.82 -18.06 -6.25
CA PRO A 282 6.89 -16.99 -5.96
C PRO A 282 5.56 -17.46 -5.40
N VAL A 283 5.02 -18.56 -5.96
CA VAL A 283 3.82 -19.23 -5.47
C VAL A 283 4.04 -20.74 -5.47
N THR A 284 3.64 -21.38 -4.39
CA THR A 284 3.61 -22.85 -4.26
C THR A 284 2.22 -23.28 -3.82
N LEU A 285 1.65 -24.29 -4.47
CA LEU A 285 0.39 -24.93 -4.10
C LEU A 285 0.63 -26.38 -3.72
N ALA A 286 0.22 -26.79 -2.52
CA ALA A 286 0.17 -28.19 -2.09
C ALA A 286 -1.29 -28.65 -1.99
N ARG A 287 -1.60 -29.75 -2.69
CA ARG A 287 -2.93 -30.37 -2.71
C ARG A 287 -2.84 -31.84 -3.10
N ASP A 288 -3.66 -32.68 -2.52
CA ASP A 288 -3.81 -34.11 -2.87
C ASP A 288 -2.46 -34.86 -2.84
N GLY A 289 -1.55 -34.52 -1.89
CA GLY A 289 -0.22 -35.09 -1.76
C GLY A 289 0.79 -34.63 -2.81
N GLN A 290 0.44 -33.67 -3.64
CA GLN A 290 1.30 -33.10 -4.67
C GLN A 290 1.61 -31.63 -4.40
N THR A 291 2.78 -31.20 -4.84
CA THR A 291 3.21 -29.80 -4.78
C THR A 291 3.44 -29.29 -6.21
N ARG A 292 2.86 -28.12 -6.51
CA ARG A 292 3.08 -27.39 -7.76
C ARG A 292 3.76 -26.06 -7.44
N ASN A 293 4.90 -25.81 -8.08
CA ASN A 293 5.60 -24.54 -8.03
C ASN A 293 5.28 -23.70 -9.27
N PHE A 294 5.16 -22.40 -9.09
CA PHE A 294 4.90 -21.44 -10.14
C PHE A 294 6.09 -20.46 -10.19
N ASP A 295 7.14 -20.88 -10.89
CA ASP A 295 8.43 -20.16 -10.90
C ASP A 295 8.47 -19.01 -11.93
N ASP A 296 7.62 -19.06 -12.96
CA ASP A 296 7.63 -18.10 -14.08
C ASP A 296 6.83 -16.80 -13.78
N ILE A 297 6.37 -16.60 -12.55
CA ILE A 297 5.62 -15.40 -12.16
C ILE A 297 6.60 -14.25 -11.94
N PRO A 298 6.40 -13.08 -12.60
CA PRO A 298 7.24 -11.91 -12.34
C PRO A 298 7.19 -11.48 -10.86
N THR A 299 8.37 -11.26 -10.27
CA THR A 299 8.52 -10.91 -8.83
C THR A 299 9.04 -9.50 -8.60
N GLY A 300 9.26 -8.70 -9.65
CA GLY A 300 9.65 -7.31 -9.51
C GLY A 300 8.55 -6.52 -8.78
N TRP A 301 8.93 -5.81 -7.72
CA TRP A 301 7.96 -5.04 -6.93
C TRP A 301 7.29 -3.92 -7.75
N GLU A 302 8.02 -3.35 -8.71
CA GLU A 302 7.52 -2.35 -9.65
C GLU A 302 6.29 -2.83 -10.45
N GLN A 303 6.16 -4.15 -10.70
CA GLN A 303 5.01 -4.71 -11.41
C GLN A 303 3.69 -4.45 -10.67
N SER A 304 3.73 -4.44 -9.36
CA SER A 304 2.56 -4.12 -8.54
C SER A 304 2.06 -2.70 -8.77
N PHE A 305 2.98 -1.73 -8.95
CA PHE A 305 2.64 -0.34 -9.27
C PHE A 305 2.12 -0.18 -10.69
N ILE A 306 2.77 -0.81 -11.65
CA ILE A 306 2.35 -0.82 -13.06
C ILE A 306 0.90 -1.33 -13.16
N HIS A 307 0.61 -2.50 -12.58
CA HIS A 307 -0.71 -3.10 -12.63
C HIS A 307 -1.76 -2.28 -11.84
N ALA A 308 -1.38 -1.75 -10.68
CA ALA A 308 -2.27 -0.92 -9.89
C ALA A 308 -2.67 0.36 -10.62
N THR A 309 -1.70 1.04 -11.26
CA THR A 309 -1.94 2.27 -12.01
C THR A 309 -2.72 1.99 -13.29
N ARG A 310 -2.39 0.91 -14.03
CA ARG A 310 -3.15 0.48 -15.21
C ARG A 310 -4.62 0.23 -14.87
N HIS A 311 -4.87 -0.50 -13.78
CA HIS A 311 -6.24 -0.74 -13.32
C HIS A 311 -7.01 0.57 -13.04
N LEU A 312 -6.36 1.59 -12.44
CA LEU A 312 -7.00 2.90 -12.22
C LEU A 312 -7.33 3.60 -13.54
N ILE A 313 -6.39 3.62 -14.47
CA ILE A 313 -6.59 4.21 -15.81
C ILE A 313 -7.78 3.55 -16.51
N ASP A 314 -7.82 2.23 -16.52
CA ASP A 314 -8.88 1.44 -17.14
C ASP A 314 -10.23 1.72 -16.47
N ALA A 315 -10.30 1.67 -15.15
CA ALA A 315 -11.53 1.92 -14.40
C ALA A 315 -12.11 3.32 -14.68
N LEU A 316 -11.26 4.37 -14.70
CA LEU A 316 -11.70 5.72 -15.01
C LEU A 316 -12.16 5.89 -16.46
N HIS A 317 -11.51 5.21 -17.39
CA HIS A 317 -11.89 5.18 -18.80
C HIS A 317 -13.24 4.50 -19.03
N ASP A 318 -13.46 3.40 -18.33
CA ASP A 318 -14.66 2.57 -18.46
C ASP A 318 -15.81 3.07 -17.57
N ASN A 319 -15.60 4.17 -16.83
CA ASN A 319 -16.52 4.72 -15.83
C ASN A 319 -16.97 3.68 -14.79
N THR A 320 -16.05 2.81 -14.38
CA THR A 320 -16.27 1.83 -13.32
C THR A 320 -15.53 2.24 -12.04
N PRO A 321 -16.02 1.86 -10.85
CA PRO A 321 -15.27 2.11 -9.62
C PRO A 321 -13.90 1.39 -9.65
N PRO A 322 -12.81 2.08 -9.35
CA PRO A 322 -11.52 1.42 -9.20
C PRO A 322 -11.53 0.54 -7.94
N ARG A 323 -10.76 -0.54 -7.93
CA ARG A 323 -10.50 -1.30 -6.70
C ARG A 323 -9.79 -0.42 -5.69
N LEU A 324 -10.03 -0.71 -4.40
CA LEU A 324 -9.60 0.10 -3.27
C LEU A 324 -10.23 1.48 -3.25
N THR A 325 -11.56 1.47 -3.40
CA THR A 325 -12.40 2.63 -3.13
C THR A 325 -12.14 3.22 -1.74
N GLY A 326 -12.62 4.43 -1.49
CA GLY A 326 -12.54 5.03 -0.15
C GLY A 326 -13.11 4.13 0.96
N ASP A 327 -14.22 3.42 0.71
CA ASP A 327 -14.84 2.49 1.67
C ASP A 327 -13.98 1.25 1.93
N GLU A 328 -13.38 0.67 0.90
CA GLU A 328 -12.45 -0.45 1.06
C GLU A 328 -11.21 0.00 1.83
N GLY A 329 -10.64 1.16 1.51
CA GLY A 329 -9.53 1.77 2.24
C GLY A 329 -9.87 2.05 3.71
N ARG A 330 -11.06 2.59 3.99
CA ARG A 330 -11.56 2.81 5.36
C ARG A 330 -11.73 1.48 6.11
N THR A 331 -12.14 0.42 5.43
CA THR A 331 -12.27 -0.93 6.02
C THR A 331 -10.91 -1.48 6.46
N ILE A 332 -9.90 -1.35 5.62
CA ILE A 332 -8.52 -1.76 5.94
C ILE A 332 -7.97 -0.90 7.10
N LEU A 333 -8.13 0.41 7.03
CA LEU A 333 -7.70 1.34 8.08
C LEU A 333 -8.37 1.02 9.42
N ARG A 334 -9.66 0.64 9.45
CA ARG A 334 -10.36 0.24 10.67
C ARG A 334 -9.69 -0.94 11.35
N SER A 335 -9.30 -1.96 10.60
CA SER A 335 -8.61 -3.14 11.14
C SER A 335 -7.23 -2.76 11.71
N LEU A 336 -6.50 -1.90 11.02
CA LEU A 336 -5.20 -1.40 11.46
C LEU A 336 -5.30 -0.58 12.77
N LEU A 337 -6.22 0.38 12.82
CA LEU A 337 -6.45 1.19 14.03
C LEU A 337 -6.94 0.34 15.22
N ALA A 338 -7.77 -0.68 14.97
CA ALA A 338 -8.22 -1.61 15.98
C ALA A 338 -7.06 -2.45 16.53
N ALA A 339 -6.07 -2.83 15.72
CA ALA A 339 -4.87 -3.52 16.18
C ALA A 339 -4.03 -2.63 17.12
N HIS A 340 -3.82 -1.37 16.76
CA HIS A 340 -3.14 -0.40 17.63
C HIS A 340 -3.89 -0.18 18.96
N HIS A 341 -5.22 -0.04 18.91
CA HIS A 341 -6.04 0.09 20.12
C HIS A 341 -5.97 -1.18 20.99
N SER A 342 -5.98 -2.36 20.38
CA SER A 342 -5.79 -3.63 21.07
C SER A 342 -4.46 -3.70 21.79
N ALA A 343 -3.37 -3.35 21.13
CA ALA A 343 -2.04 -3.35 21.75
C ALA A 343 -1.93 -2.37 22.93
N HIS A 344 -2.56 -1.20 22.80
CA HIS A 344 -2.58 -0.20 23.88
C HIS A 344 -3.39 -0.65 25.10
N THR A 345 -4.52 -1.33 24.88
CA THR A 345 -5.44 -1.74 25.96
C THR A 345 -5.19 -3.15 26.50
N GLY A 346 -4.39 -3.97 25.80
CA GLY A 346 -4.18 -5.38 26.12
C GLY A 346 -5.43 -6.25 25.93
N ARG A 347 -6.41 -5.80 25.17
CA ARG A 347 -7.70 -6.49 24.95
C ARG A 347 -7.98 -6.67 23.46
N SER A 348 -8.72 -7.73 23.12
CA SER A 348 -9.29 -7.86 21.78
C SER A 348 -10.27 -6.74 21.49
N VAL A 349 -10.29 -6.28 20.23
CA VAL A 349 -11.15 -5.21 19.74
C VAL A 349 -12.05 -5.76 18.63
N ARG A 350 -13.36 -5.55 18.75
CA ARG A 350 -14.31 -5.81 17.65
C ARG A 350 -14.22 -4.71 16.58
N ILE A 351 -14.29 -5.12 15.29
CA ILE A 351 -14.13 -4.23 14.14
C ILE A 351 -15.49 -3.83 13.59
#